data_1056456bd59b4eba6ec89338ba158b3d
#
_entry.id   1056456bd59b4eba6ec89338ba158b3d
#
_cell.length_a   1.000
_cell.length_b   1.000
_cell.length_c   1.000
_cell.angle_alpha   90.00
_cell.angle_beta   90.00
_cell.angle_gamma   90.00
#
_symmetry.space_group_name_H-M   'P 1'
#
loop_
_entity.id
_entity.type
_entity.pdbx_description
1 polymer ?
#
loop_
_entity_poly.entity_id
_entity_poly.type
_entity_poly.pdbx_seq_one_letter_code
_entity_poly.pdbx_strand_id
1 'polypeptide(L)'
;MEAQQLADAVKIDIGHAEALLPGVEAAIQTAELDTPARLSAFLAQTGHESGGFKFLEENLNYKAETLCRVWPSHFNEENCHEFAGDPQAIANFAYAGRMGNGDTESGDGWRYRGRGFLQLTGKANYEHASSDLGFDFVSEPDAVATPEGAALTAAWFWKKHNLNHYVDNNDFTQMTKIINGGTIGLEDRVARFNHAMSVLA
;
A
#
# COMPACT_ATOMS: atom_id res chain seq x y z
N MET A 1 -13.27 -10.49 -13.89
CA MET A 1 -14.53 -10.06 -13.22
C MET A 1 -15.11 -8.85 -13.94
N GLU A 2 -16.38 -8.50 -13.70
CA GLU A 2 -16.98 -7.29 -14.31
C GLU A 2 -16.69 -6.06 -13.44
N ALA A 3 -16.55 -4.88 -14.07
CA ALA A 3 -16.29 -3.62 -13.34
C ALA A 3 -17.41 -3.29 -12.34
N GLN A 4 -18.68 -3.59 -12.68
CA GLN A 4 -19.80 -3.40 -11.75
C GLN A 4 -19.69 -4.30 -10.53
N GLN A 5 -19.26 -5.55 -10.69
CA GLN A 5 -19.04 -6.47 -9.59
C GLN A 5 -17.93 -5.97 -8.65
N LEU A 6 -16.84 -5.42 -9.22
CA LEU A 6 -15.78 -4.80 -8.42
C LEU A 6 -16.30 -3.56 -7.69
N ALA A 7 -17.03 -2.66 -8.38
CA ALA A 7 -17.63 -1.47 -7.80
C ALA A 7 -18.50 -1.81 -6.58
N ASP A 8 -19.37 -2.81 -6.73
CA ASP A 8 -20.27 -3.28 -5.68
C ASP A 8 -19.48 -3.92 -4.52
N ALA A 9 -18.47 -4.75 -4.82
CA ALA A 9 -17.68 -5.44 -3.81
C ALA A 9 -16.88 -4.50 -2.90
N VAL A 10 -16.38 -3.38 -3.44
CA VAL A 10 -15.54 -2.44 -2.68
C VAL A 10 -16.21 -1.09 -2.41
N LYS A 11 -17.45 -0.90 -2.82
CA LYS A 11 -18.26 0.33 -2.62
C LYS A 11 -17.64 1.60 -3.20
N ILE A 12 -17.26 1.53 -4.45
CA ILE A 12 -16.77 2.69 -5.22
C ILE A 12 -17.67 2.94 -6.44
N ASP A 13 -17.52 4.10 -7.07
CA ASP A 13 -18.23 4.36 -8.32
C ASP A 13 -17.67 3.51 -9.48
N ILE A 14 -18.49 3.33 -10.52
CA ILE A 14 -18.16 2.47 -11.65
C ILE A 14 -16.93 2.96 -12.43
N GLY A 15 -16.76 4.27 -12.60
CA GLY A 15 -15.61 4.81 -13.31
C GLY A 15 -14.30 4.54 -12.58
N HIS A 16 -14.31 4.60 -11.23
CA HIS A 16 -13.17 4.21 -10.42
C HIS A 16 -12.90 2.70 -10.51
N ALA A 17 -13.94 1.87 -10.48
CA ALA A 17 -13.80 0.43 -10.64
C ALA A 17 -13.23 0.04 -12.02
N GLU A 18 -13.67 0.71 -13.10
CA GLU A 18 -13.11 0.52 -14.45
C GLU A 18 -11.61 0.83 -14.50
N ALA A 19 -11.18 1.89 -13.81
CA ALA A 19 -9.75 2.23 -13.72
C ALA A 19 -8.92 1.22 -12.90
N LEU A 20 -9.52 0.62 -11.86
CA LEU A 20 -8.86 -0.37 -11.00
C LEU A 20 -8.84 -1.78 -11.60
N LEU A 21 -9.81 -2.12 -12.43
CA LEU A 21 -10.07 -3.49 -12.88
C LEU A 21 -8.84 -4.16 -13.52
N PRO A 22 -8.09 -3.53 -14.44
CA PRO A 22 -6.90 -4.17 -15.01
C PRO A 22 -5.86 -4.55 -13.96
N GLY A 23 -5.63 -3.68 -12.98
CA GLY A 23 -4.71 -3.96 -11.87
C GLY A 23 -5.19 -5.07 -10.95
N VAL A 24 -6.50 -5.11 -10.65
CA VAL A 24 -7.09 -6.19 -9.84
C VAL A 24 -7.01 -7.52 -10.55
N GLU A 25 -7.25 -7.57 -11.87
CA GLU A 25 -7.10 -8.80 -12.67
C GLU A 25 -5.65 -9.30 -12.69
N ALA A 26 -4.68 -8.39 -12.83
CA ALA A 26 -3.26 -8.74 -12.72
C ALA A 26 -2.91 -9.22 -11.30
N ALA A 27 -3.46 -8.60 -10.25
CA ALA A 27 -3.27 -9.03 -8.86
C ALA A 27 -3.83 -10.43 -8.60
N ILE A 28 -5.00 -10.78 -9.16
CA ILE A 28 -5.60 -12.11 -9.06
C ILE A 28 -4.62 -13.17 -9.58
N GLN A 29 -3.99 -12.94 -10.72
CA GLN A 29 -3.02 -13.86 -11.30
C GLN A 29 -1.72 -13.93 -10.49
N THR A 30 -1.19 -12.77 -10.08
CA THR A 30 0.10 -12.65 -9.38
C THR A 30 0.06 -13.29 -7.99
N ALA A 31 -1.01 -13.06 -7.23
CA ALA A 31 -1.15 -13.51 -5.84
C ALA A 31 -2.07 -14.74 -5.68
N GLU A 32 -2.50 -15.35 -6.79
CA GLU A 32 -3.34 -16.57 -6.77
C GLU A 32 -4.63 -16.36 -5.93
N LEU A 33 -5.34 -15.24 -6.22
CA LEU A 33 -6.58 -14.89 -5.53
C LEU A 33 -7.79 -15.57 -6.19
N ASP A 34 -7.69 -16.89 -6.31
CA ASP A 34 -8.55 -17.76 -7.13
C ASP A 34 -9.84 -18.21 -6.44
N THR A 35 -10.05 -17.77 -5.20
CA THR A 35 -11.31 -18.01 -4.48
C THR A 35 -11.98 -16.69 -4.07
N PRO A 36 -13.33 -16.66 -3.91
CA PRO A 36 -14.01 -15.49 -3.40
C PRO A 36 -13.44 -15.00 -2.07
N ALA A 37 -13.02 -15.90 -1.17
CA ALA A 37 -12.45 -15.55 0.12
C ALA A 37 -11.09 -14.84 -0.03
N ARG A 38 -10.18 -15.35 -0.84
CA ARG A 38 -8.86 -14.75 -1.08
C ARG A 38 -8.98 -13.38 -1.73
N LEU A 39 -9.81 -13.26 -2.78
CA LEU A 39 -10.05 -11.99 -3.44
C LEU A 39 -10.71 -10.98 -2.50
N SER A 40 -11.74 -11.38 -1.75
CA SER A 40 -12.41 -10.51 -0.77
C SER A 40 -11.45 -10.02 0.32
N ALA A 41 -10.57 -10.88 0.81
CA ALA A 41 -9.57 -10.53 1.80
C ALA A 41 -8.54 -9.52 1.25
N PHE A 42 -8.05 -9.75 0.03
CA PHE A 42 -7.15 -8.82 -0.66
C PHE A 42 -7.80 -7.44 -0.83
N LEU A 43 -9.01 -7.40 -1.38
CA LEU A 43 -9.75 -6.14 -1.58
C LEU A 43 -10.08 -5.43 -0.26
N ALA A 44 -10.39 -6.18 0.80
CA ALA A 44 -10.67 -5.61 2.12
C ALA A 44 -9.44 -4.95 2.75
N GLN A 45 -8.29 -5.62 2.71
CA GLN A 45 -7.06 -5.12 3.27
C GLN A 45 -6.53 -3.92 2.47
N THR A 46 -6.42 -4.06 1.15
CA THR A 46 -5.94 -2.99 0.27
C THR A 46 -6.87 -1.79 0.27
N GLY A 47 -8.19 -2.02 0.30
CA GLY A 47 -9.18 -0.94 0.39
C GLY A 47 -9.13 -0.20 1.73
N HIS A 48 -8.85 -0.89 2.85
CA HIS A 48 -8.64 -0.23 4.14
C HIS A 48 -7.39 0.65 4.11
N GLU A 49 -6.23 0.09 3.72
CA GLU A 49 -4.94 0.78 3.74
C GLU A 49 -4.90 2.00 2.80
N SER A 50 -5.61 1.94 1.69
CA SER A 50 -5.63 3.03 0.69
C SER A 50 -6.83 3.99 0.83
N GLY A 51 -7.59 3.92 1.92
CA GLY A 51 -8.77 4.77 2.11
C GLY A 51 -9.85 4.56 1.05
N GLY A 52 -10.12 3.32 0.65
CA GLY A 52 -11.04 2.96 -0.42
C GLY A 52 -10.44 3.19 -1.80
N PHE A 53 -9.18 2.83 -1.99
CA PHE A 53 -8.41 2.94 -3.24
C PHE A 53 -8.17 4.38 -3.73
N LYS A 54 -8.24 5.36 -2.81
CA LYS A 54 -8.10 6.79 -3.14
C LYS A 54 -6.68 7.31 -2.94
N PHE A 55 -5.98 6.80 -1.92
CA PHE A 55 -4.66 7.27 -1.54
C PHE A 55 -3.61 6.29 -2.01
N LEU A 56 -2.89 6.66 -3.06
CA LEU A 56 -1.85 5.83 -3.70
C LEU A 56 -0.43 6.29 -3.34
N GLU A 57 -0.31 7.39 -2.61
CA GLU A 57 0.96 7.92 -2.09
C GLU A 57 0.79 8.38 -0.65
N GLU A 58 1.85 8.24 0.13
CA GLU A 58 1.87 8.79 1.48
C GLU A 58 1.84 10.32 1.47
N ASN A 59 1.10 10.90 2.42
CA ASN A 59 1.06 12.34 2.59
C ASN A 59 2.17 12.77 3.56
N LEU A 60 3.18 13.43 3.01
CA LEU A 60 4.34 13.95 3.75
C LEU A 60 4.25 15.46 4.02
N ASN A 61 3.15 16.09 3.71
CA ASN A 61 2.96 17.53 3.96
C ASN A 61 2.55 17.80 5.41
N TYR A 62 3.53 17.79 6.30
CA TYR A 62 3.34 18.01 7.74
C TYR A 62 3.65 19.44 8.17
N LYS A 63 2.83 19.95 9.11
CA LYS A 63 3.19 21.12 9.92
C LYS A 63 4.20 20.72 10.98
N ALA A 64 5.01 21.68 11.47
CA ALA A 64 6.06 21.42 12.45
C ALA A 64 5.60 20.63 13.68
N GLU A 65 4.51 21.07 14.32
CA GLU A 65 3.96 20.40 15.52
C GLU A 65 3.54 18.97 15.26
N THR A 66 2.97 18.69 14.04
CA THR A 66 2.55 17.36 13.66
C THR A 66 3.77 16.49 13.34
N LEU A 67 4.77 17.04 12.67
CA LEU A 67 5.99 16.35 12.27
C LEU A 67 6.76 15.83 13.51
N CYS A 68 6.98 16.68 14.51
CA CYS A 68 7.62 16.29 15.76
C CYS A 68 6.85 15.20 16.53
N ARG A 69 5.52 15.22 16.45
CA ARG A 69 4.66 14.24 17.12
C ARG A 69 4.63 12.89 16.40
N VAL A 70 4.59 12.91 15.07
CA VAL A 70 4.45 11.69 14.24
C VAL A 70 5.78 10.94 14.13
N TRP A 71 6.87 11.69 14.01
CA TRP A 71 8.21 11.11 13.85
C TRP A 71 9.23 11.64 14.89
N PRO A 72 8.98 11.41 16.18
CA PRO A 72 9.81 11.96 17.26
C PRO A 72 11.24 11.42 17.29
N SER A 73 11.51 10.30 16.59
CA SER A 73 12.87 9.75 16.44
C SER A 73 13.73 10.49 15.39
N HIS A 74 13.12 11.31 14.55
CA HIS A 74 13.79 12.03 13.46
C HIS A 74 13.66 13.55 13.60
N PHE A 75 12.52 14.01 14.15
CA PHE A 75 12.20 15.42 14.25
C PHE A 75 11.93 15.80 15.70
N ASN A 76 12.51 16.92 16.12
CA ASN A 76 12.36 17.51 17.44
C ASN A 76 12.05 19.02 17.33
N GLU A 77 11.89 19.70 18.46
CA GLU A 77 11.56 21.15 18.49
C GLU A 77 12.61 22.03 17.80
N GLU A 78 13.87 21.58 17.71
CA GLU A 78 14.95 22.35 17.10
C GLU A 78 14.90 22.32 15.56
N ASN A 79 14.53 21.17 14.96
CA ASN A 79 14.60 20.98 13.51
C ASN A 79 13.23 20.88 12.81
N CYS A 80 12.13 20.56 13.48
CA CYS A 80 10.85 20.34 12.79
C CYS A 80 10.33 21.57 12.03
N HIS A 81 10.71 22.79 12.44
CA HIS A 81 10.34 24.00 11.73
C HIS A 81 11.08 24.17 10.40
N GLU A 82 12.27 23.61 10.26
CA GLU A 82 13.07 23.68 9.02
C GLU A 82 12.48 22.78 7.93
N PHE A 83 11.87 21.66 8.32
CA PHE A 83 11.29 20.68 7.41
C PHE A 83 9.79 20.88 7.15
N ALA A 84 9.11 21.66 7.99
CA ALA A 84 7.66 21.81 7.92
C ALA A 84 7.19 22.34 6.55
N GLY A 85 6.25 21.62 5.92
CA GLY A 85 5.69 22.01 4.62
C GLY A 85 6.59 21.68 3.42
N ASP A 86 7.70 20.96 3.63
CA ASP A 86 8.56 20.43 2.57
C ASP A 86 8.54 18.89 2.57
N PRO A 87 7.59 18.26 1.85
CA PRO A 87 7.47 16.80 1.78
C PRO A 87 8.74 16.09 1.29
N GLN A 88 9.47 16.71 0.37
CA GLN A 88 10.68 16.12 -0.19
C GLN A 88 11.82 16.13 0.84
N ALA A 89 12.04 17.23 1.53
CA ALA A 89 13.03 17.31 2.59
C ALA A 89 12.69 16.34 3.74
N ILE A 90 11.42 16.27 4.13
CA ILE A 90 10.94 15.32 5.16
C ILE A 90 11.26 13.89 4.77
N ALA A 91 10.90 13.46 3.56
CA ALA A 91 11.16 12.10 3.09
C ALA A 91 12.66 11.78 3.03
N ASN A 92 13.45 12.68 2.45
CA ASN A 92 14.88 12.47 2.30
C ASN A 92 15.60 12.38 3.64
N PHE A 93 15.16 13.13 4.64
CA PHE A 93 15.71 13.06 5.99
C PHE A 93 15.25 11.81 6.76
N ALA A 94 13.93 11.54 6.77
CA ALA A 94 13.36 10.44 7.55
C ALA A 94 13.74 9.05 7.04
N TYR A 95 13.94 8.90 5.73
CA TYR A 95 14.25 7.61 5.09
C TYR A 95 15.73 7.46 4.70
N ALA A 96 16.60 8.43 5.01
CA ALA A 96 18.03 8.35 4.74
C ALA A 96 18.68 7.12 5.38
N GLY A 97 19.51 6.40 4.62
CA GLY A 97 20.25 5.23 5.09
C GLY A 97 19.38 4.03 5.51
N ARG A 98 18.07 4.04 5.19
CA ARG A 98 17.12 3.00 5.57
C ARG A 98 16.57 2.30 4.32
N MET A 99 16.22 1.02 4.45
CA MET A 99 15.55 0.26 3.37
C MET A 99 16.28 0.34 2.01
N GLY A 100 17.62 0.39 2.04
CA GLY A 100 18.44 0.49 0.85
C GLY A 100 18.59 1.90 0.25
N ASN A 101 17.98 2.92 0.85
CA ASN A 101 18.18 4.31 0.43
C ASN A 101 19.59 4.79 0.78
N GLY A 102 20.13 5.68 -0.04
CA GLY A 102 21.32 6.44 0.28
C GLY A 102 21.10 7.46 1.40
N ASP A 103 22.05 8.37 1.55
CA ASP A 103 21.95 9.50 2.49
C ASP A 103 20.88 10.52 2.06
N THR A 104 20.73 11.58 2.85
CA THR A 104 19.74 12.65 2.58
C THR A 104 19.98 13.34 1.23
N GLU A 105 21.24 13.45 0.80
CA GLU A 105 21.63 14.13 -0.45
C GLU A 105 21.33 13.27 -1.68
N SER A 106 21.22 11.95 -1.53
CA SER A 106 20.88 11.02 -2.62
C SER A 106 19.50 11.27 -3.23
N GLY A 107 18.56 11.83 -2.46
CA GLY A 107 17.18 12.00 -2.87
C GLY A 107 16.36 10.70 -2.87
N ASP A 108 16.96 9.58 -2.47
CA ASP A 108 16.30 8.27 -2.49
C ASP A 108 15.06 8.22 -1.57
N GLY A 109 15.08 8.95 -0.46
CA GLY A 109 13.96 8.99 0.48
C GLY A 109 12.67 9.49 -0.18
N TRP A 110 12.75 10.57 -0.95
CA TRP A 110 11.62 11.08 -1.73
C TRP A 110 11.32 10.22 -2.94
N ARG A 111 12.34 9.80 -3.66
CA ARG A 111 12.20 8.99 -4.88
C ARG A 111 11.45 7.70 -4.61
N TYR A 112 11.78 7.01 -3.52
CA TYR A 112 11.20 5.72 -3.14
C TYR A 112 10.29 5.82 -1.90
N ARG A 113 9.57 6.97 -1.78
CA ARG A 113 8.56 7.18 -0.74
C ARG A 113 7.43 6.15 -0.83
N GLY A 114 6.61 6.05 0.19
CA GLY A 114 5.50 5.11 0.25
C GLY A 114 4.47 5.33 -0.84
N ARG A 115 4.26 4.32 -1.68
CA ARG A 115 3.27 4.31 -2.76
C ARG A 115 2.56 2.97 -2.85
N GLY A 116 1.44 2.96 -3.58
CA GLY A 116 0.60 1.78 -3.78
C GLY A 116 -0.35 1.49 -2.63
N PHE A 117 -1.17 0.46 -2.78
CA PHE A 117 -2.22 0.14 -1.79
C PHE A 117 -1.67 -0.33 -0.44
N LEU A 118 -0.51 -0.96 -0.40
CA LEU A 118 0.16 -1.44 0.81
C LEU A 118 1.49 -0.73 1.08
N GLN A 119 1.64 0.52 0.60
CA GLN A 119 2.76 1.41 0.93
C GLN A 119 4.15 0.78 0.69
N LEU A 120 4.46 0.43 -0.57
CA LEU A 120 5.81 0.06 -0.96
C LEU A 120 6.75 1.25 -0.70
N THR A 121 7.75 1.08 0.17
CA THR A 121 8.64 2.15 0.63
C THR A 121 10.09 1.67 0.64
N GLY A 122 11.02 2.53 0.19
CA GLY A 122 12.45 2.32 0.21
C GLY A 122 13.00 1.57 -1.00
N LYS A 123 14.18 2.00 -1.44
CA LYS A 123 14.85 1.54 -2.68
C LYS A 123 14.94 0.03 -2.81
N ALA A 124 15.39 -0.67 -1.75
CA ALA A 124 15.52 -2.13 -1.78
C ALA A 124 14.18 -2.83 -2.03
N ASN A 125 13.07 -2.30 -1.49
CA ASN A 125 11.75 -2.88 -1.74
C ASN A 125 11.29 -2.63 -3.18
N TYR A 126 11.59 -1.45 -3.75
CA TYR A 126 11.33 -1.17 -5.16
C TYR A 126 12.16 -2.07 -6.08
N GLU A 127 13.45 -2.31 -5.75
CA GLU A 127 14.32 -3.25 -6.47
C GLU A 127 13.79 -4.68 -6.43
N HIS A 128 13.38 -5.16 -5.26
CA HIS A 128 12.81 -6.50 -5.11
C HIS A 128 11.49 -6.66 -5.87
N ALA A 129 10.57 -5.69 -5.73
CA ALA A 129 9.31 -5.72 -6.47
C ALA A 129 9.54 -5.68 -7.99
N SER A 130 10.51 -4.87 -8.47
CA SER A 130 10.88 -4.81 -9.88
C SER A 130 11.38 -6.15 -10.39
N SER A 131 12.30 -6.77 -9.64
CA SER A 131 12.87 -8.08 -10.00
C SER A 131 11.82 -9.17 -10.07
N ASP A 132 10.93 -9.22 -9.07
CA ASP A 132 9.96 -10.31 -8.93
C ASP A 132 8.77 -10.14 -9.90
N LEU A 133 8.41 -8.92 -10.24
CA LEU A 133 7.26 -8.60 -11.12
C LEU A 133 7.66 -8.38 -12.59
N GLY A 134 8.95 -8.23 -12.88
CA GLY A 134 9.43 -7.96 -14.23
C GLY A 134 9.09 -6.57 -14.76
N PHE A 135 8.87 -5.60 -13.87
CA PHE A 135 8.60 -4.20 -14.18
C PHE A 135 9.64 -3.29 -13.49
N ASP A 136 10.18 -2.30 -14.20
CA ASP A 136 11.23 -1.42 -13.63
C ASP A 136 10.66 -0.27 -12.78
N PHE A 137 10.18 -0.57 -11.58
CA PHE A 137 9.76 0.42 -10.60
C PHE A 137 10.92 1.27 -10.03
N VAL A 138 12.16 0.86 -10.24
CA VAL A 138 13.32 1.63 -9.79
C VAL A 138 13.53 2.86 -10.67
N SER A 139 13.42 2.68 -11.98
CA SER A 139 13.51 3.78 -12.94
C SER A 139 12.23 4.60 -12.99
N GLU A 140 11.07 3.94 -12.84
CA GLU A 140 9.74 4.53 -12.92
C GLU A 140 8.95 4.37 -11.58
N PRO A 141 9.43 4.96 -10.46
CA PRO A 141 8.80 4.75 -9.15
C PRO A 141 7.37 5.27 -9.05
N ASP A 142 7.00 6.27 -9.84
CA ASP A 142 5.64 6.82 -9.87
C ASP A 142 4.63 5.83 -10.49
N ALA A 143 5.08 4.82 -11.24
CA ALA A 143 4.21 3.75 -11.73
C ALA A 143 3.55 2.97 -10.58
N VAL A 144 4.15 2.90 -9.40
CA VAL A 144 3.54 2.29 -8.19
C VAL A 144 2.31 3.06 -7.71
N ALA A 145 2.20 4.35 -8.03
CA ALA A 145 1.04 5.18 -7.68
C ALA A 145 -0.07 5.16 -8.76
N THR A 146 0.08 4.34 -9.80
CA THR A 146 -1.03 4.06 -10.72
C THR A 146 -1.94 2.97 -10.16
N PRO A 147 -3.22 2.88 -10.58
CA PRO A 147 -4.11 1.80 -10.16
C PRO A 147 -3.52 0.40 -10.40
N GLU A 148 -2.90 0.20 -11.55
CA GLU A 148 -2.28 -1.08 -11.92
C GLU A 148 -1.03 -1.38 -11.09
N GLY A 149 -0.09 -0.43 -10.99
CA GLY A 149 1.13 -0.61 -10.19
C GLY A 149 0.84 -0.78 -8.71
N ALA A 150 -0.17 -0.07 -8.18
CA ALA A 150 -0.61 -0.20 -6.79
C ALA A 150 -1.18 -1.59 -6.48
N ALA A 151 -1.96 -2.15 -7.39
CA ALA A 151 -2.51 -3.49 -7.26
C ALA A 151 -1.42 -4.58 -7.40
N LEU A 152 -0.53 -4.44 -8.38
CA LEU A 152 0.58 -5.38 -8.62
C LEU A 152 1.56 -5.43 -7.43
N THR A 153 1.97 -4.28 -6.91
CA THR A 153 2.89 -4.23 -5.76
C THR A 153 2.24 -4.74 -4.49
N ALA A 154 0.93 -4.52 -4.30
CA ALA A 154 0.17 -5.13 -3.22
C ALA A 154 0.08 -6.66 -3.37
N ALA A 155 -0.15 -7.18 -4.59
CA ALA A 155 -0.16 -8.60 -4.88
C ALA A 155 1.21 -9.27 -4.66
N TRP A 156 2.29 -8.56 -5.03
CA TRP A 156 3.66 -8.99 -4.72
C TRP A 156 3.88 -9.13 -3.21
N PHE A 157 3.51 -8.11 -2.42
CA PHE A 157 3.57 -8.17 -0.97
C PHE A 157 2.77 -9.35 -0.41
N TRP A 158 1.54 -9.52 -0.91
CA TRP A 158 0.62 -10.58 -0.51
C TRP A 158 1.23 -11.98 -0.71
N LYS A 159 1.80 -12.22 -1.88
CA LYS A 159 2.45 -13.49 -2.23
C LYS A 159 3.72 -13.71 -1.40
N LYS A 160 4.57 -12.68 -1.29
CA LYS A 160 5.83 -12.72 -0.53
C LYS A 160 5.62 -13.10 0.94
N HIS A 161 4.52 -12.64 1.53
CA HIS A 161 4.15 -12.92 2.92
C HIS A 161 3.20 -14.11 3.08
N ASN A 162 2.91 -14.84 2.00
CA ASN A 162 2.02 -16.00 1.98
C ASN A 162 0.65 -15.72 2.64
N LEU A 163 0.04 -14.58 2.32
CA LEU A 163 -1.17 -14.12 3.00
C LEU A 163 -2.40 -14.99 2.68
N ASN A 164 -2.43 -15.70 1.55
CA ASN A 164 -3.48 -16.69 1.26
C ASN A 164 -3.58 -17.75 2.34
N HIS A 165 -2.45 -18.17 2.93
CA HIS A 165 -2.45 -19.16 4.02
C HIS A 165 -3.33 -18.72 5.19
N TYR A 166 -3.29 -17.45 5.57
CA TYR A 166 -4.09 -16.92 6.69
C TYR A 166 -5.57 -16.80 6.32
N VAL A 167 -5.88 -16.48 5.06
CA VAL A 167 -7.26 -16.48 4.55
C VAL A 167 -7.84 -17.90 4.62
N ASP A 168 -7.11 -18.88 4.08
CA ASP A 168 -7.55 -20.28 4.01
C ASP A 168 -7.75 -20.92 5.39
N ASN A 169 -7.03 -20.44 6.40
CA ASN A 169 -7.15 -20.87 7.79
C ASN A 169 -8.05 -19.95 8.66
N ASN A 170 -8.76 -18.99 8.05
CA ASN A 170 -9.62 -18.03 8.74
C ASN A 170 -8.90 -17.20 9.81
N ASP A 171 -7.60 -16.97 9.67
CA ASP A 171 -6.79 -16.15 10.60
C ASP A 171 -6.60 -14.72 10.07
N PHE A 172 -7.72 -14.03 9.90
CA PHE A 172 -7.77 -12.65 9.42
C PHE A 172 -7.01 -11.69 10.35
N THR A 173 -6.98 -12.00 11.65
CA THR A 173 -6.25 -11.19 12.64
C THR A 173 -4.75 -11.23 12.41
N GLN A 174 -4.17 -12.41 12.20
CA GLN A 174 -2.73 -12.52 11.95
C GLN A 174 -2.35 -11.91 10.59
N MET A 175 -3.17 -12.10 9.56
CA MET A 175 -2.99 -11.43 8.28
C MET A 175 -2.94 -9.90 8.45
N THR A 176 -3.86 -9.33 9.22
CA THR A 176 -3.88 -7.89 9.51
C THR A 176 -2.60 -7.45 10.23
N LYS A 177 -2.11 -8.23 11.20
CA LYS A 177 -0.85 -7.92 11.90
C LYS A 177 0.37 -7.90 10.96
N ILE A 178 0.40 -8.78 9.98
CA ILE A 178 1.50 -8.81 8.99
C ILE A 178 1.49 -7.55 8.13
N ILE A 179 0.30 -7.11 7.71
CA ILE A 179 0.14 -5.92 6.85
C ILE A 179 0.39 -4.63 7.62
N ASN A 180 -0.22 -4.49 8.79
CA ASN A 180 -0.29 -3.22 9.55
C ASN A 180 0.67 -3.14 10.76
N GLY A 181 1.37 -4.23 11.09
CA GLY A 181 2.16 -4.31 12.32
C GLY A 181 1.35 -4.45 13.61
N GLY A 182 0.02 -4.47 13.53
CA GLY A 182 -0.91 -4.55 14.67
C GLY A 182 -2.32 -4.87 14.23
N THR A 183 -3.31 -4.54 15.08
CA THR A 183 -4.74 -4.81 14.83
C THR A 183 -5.55 -3.53 14.59
N ILE A 184 -4.90 -2.43 14.26
CA ILE A 184 -5.59 -1.15 13.96
C ILE A 184 -6.50 -1.35 12.75
N GLY A 185 -7.76 -0.93 12.88
CA GLY A 185 -8.74 -1.04 11.80
C GLY A 185 -9.28 -2.45 11.55
N LEU A 186 -9.03 -3.43 12.42
CA LEU A 186 -9.47 -4.81 12.22
C LEU A 186 -10.98 -4.92 11.98
N GLU A 187 -11.80 -4.18 12.70
CA GLU A 187 -13.26 -4.19 12.53
C GLU A 187 -13.69 -3.71 11.13
N ASP A 188 -13.10 -2.61 10.62
CA ASP A 188 -13.39 -2.11 9.27
C ASP A 188 -12.92 -3.10 8.20
N ARG A 189 -11.75 -3.70 8.38
CA ARG A 189 -11.21 -4.73 7.46
C ARG A 189 -12.12 -5.95 7.38
N VAL A 190 -12.61 -6.43 8.53
CA VAL A 190 -13.58 -7.55 8.60
C VAL A 190 -14.90 -7.16 7.96
N ALA A 191 -15.41 -5.94 8.21
CA ALA A 191 -16.64 -5.46 7.59
C ALA A 191 -16.51 -5.39 6.05
N ARG A 192 -15.40 -4.89 5.53
CA ARG A 192 -15.08 -4.89 4.08
C ARG A 192 -15.01 -6.30 3.52
N PHE A 193 -14.33 -7.20 4.20
CA PHE A 193 -14.23 -8.61 3.82
C PHE A 193 -15.62 -9.27 3.69
N ASN A 194 -16.44 -9.15 4.73
CA ASN A 194 -17.78 -9.73 4.74
C ASN A 194 -18.66 -9.15 3.62
N HIS A 195 -18.53 -7.84 3.37
CA HIS A 195 -19.28 -7.20 2.29
C HIS A 195 -18.79 -7.72 0.91
N ALA A 196 -17.49 -7.72 0.64
CA ALA A 196 -16.96 -8.24 -0.61
C ALA A 196 -17.35 -9.72 -0.83
N MET A 197 -17.28 -10.55 0.22
CA MET A 197 -17.76 -11.94 0.19
C MET A 197 -19.25 -12.05 -0.22
N SER A 198 -20.10 -11.17 0.25
CA SER A 198 -21.53 -11.20 -0.10
C SER A 198 -21.81 -10.85 -1.57
N VAL A 199 -20.83 -10.26 -2.27
CA VAL A 199 -20.94 -9.88 -3.70
C VAL A 199 -20.22 -10.90 -4.60
N LEU A 200 -19.10 -11.49 -4.11
CA LEU A 200 -18.20 -12.31 -4.91
C LEU A 200 -18.42 -13.83 -4.76
N ALA A 201 -19.15 -14.27 -3.71
CA ALA A 201 -19.45 -15.69 -3.43
C ALA A 201 -20.73 -16.20 -4.19
#